data_689fda807ab21ec679dd213dbcaaf623
#
_entry.id   689fda807ab21ec679dd213dbcaaf623
#
_cell.length_a   1.000
_cell.length_b   1.000
_cell.length_c   1.000
_cell.angle_alpha   90.00
_cell.angle_beta   90.00
_cell.angle_gamma   90.00
#
_symmetry.space_group_name_H-M   'P 1'
#
loop_
_entity.id
_entity.type
_entity.pdbx_description
1 polymer ?
#
loop_
_entity_poly.entity_id
_entity_poly.type
_entity_poly.pdbx_seq_one_letter_code
_entity_poly.pdbx_strand_id
1 'polypeptide(L)'
;MDSTRYLTPAQMKNDVLSGLTVALALVPEAVAFAFVAGVEPLVGLYAAFMVGLVTACIGGRPGMISGATGALAVVMVSLVAEHGVEYLFAAVVLMGFFQIMAGVFRLGKFIRMVPHPVMLGFVNGLAIVIFLAQLGQFKWKNESGEMVWMSGEPMMIMLALIALTMAIIF
;
A
#
# COMPACT_ATOMS: atom_id res chain seq x y z
N MET A 1 -10.73 -23.40 -19.72
CA MET A 1 -10.20 -22.02 -19.86
C MET A 1 -8.96 -22.12 -20.70
N ASP A 2 -9.06 -21.81 -22.00
CA ASP A 2 -8.00 -22.08 -23.00
C ASP A 2 -6.73 -21.30 -22.70
N SER A 3 -5.68 -21.99 -22.31
CA SER A 3 -4.33 -21.46 -22.07
C SER A 3 -3.63 -20.91 -23.33
N THR A 4 -4.19 -21.16 -24.51
CA THR A 4 -3.65 -20.71 -25.80
C THR A 4 -3.99 -19.25 -26.14
N ARG A 5 -4.86 -18.62 -25.38
CA ARG A 5 -5.33 -17.24 -25.64
C ARG A 5 -4.33 -16.16 -25.25
N TYR A 6 -3.28 -16.51 -24.50
CA TYR A 6 -2.31 -15.56 -23.92
C TYR A 6 -1.04 -15.37 -24.78
N LEU A 7 -0.97 -15.95 -25.96
CA LEU A 7 0.24 -15.93 -26.78
C LEU A 7 0.17 -15.07 -28.05
N THR A 8 -0.88 -14.25 -28.21
CA THR A 8 -0.91 -13.32 -29.34
C THR A 8 -0.01 -12.11 -29.06
N PRO A 9 0.86 -11.70 -30.01
CA PRO A 9 1.79 -10.57 -29.83
C PRO A 9 1.09 -9.27 -29.39
N ALA A 10 -0.15 -9.06 -29.85
CA ALA A 10 -0.96 -7.89 -29.46
C ALA A 10 -1.38 -7.93 -28.00
N GLN A 11 -1.72 -9.11 -27.47
CA GLN A 11 -2.07 -9.28 -26.05
C GLN A 11 -0.84 -9.13 -25.16
N MET A 12 0.30 -9.72 -25.53
CA MET A 12 1.56 -9.52 -24.82
C MET A 12 1.95 -8.05 -24.72
N LYS A 13 1.81 -7.28 -25.80
CA LYS A 13 2.06 -5.85 -25.78
C LYS A 13 1.14 -5.13 -24.77
N ASN A 14 -0.15 -5.44 -24.79
CA ASN A 14 -1.12 -4.83 -23.88
C ASN A 14 -0.85 -5.20 -22.41
N ASP A 15 -0.49 -6.46 -22.15
CA ASP A 15 -0.17 -6.94 -20.81
C ASP A 15 1.09 -6.28 -20.27
N VAL A 16 2.13 -6.12 -21.10
CA VAL A 16 3.36 -5.41 -20.71
C VAL A 16 3.09 -3.94 -20.45
N LEU A 17 2.34 -3.27 -21.31
CA LEU A 17 1.99 -1.85 -21.11
C LEU A 17 1.13 -1.66 -19.86
N SER A 18 0.17 -2.53 -19.64
CA SER A 18 -0.66 -2.52 -18.42
C SER A 18 0.19 -2.73 -17.17
N GLY A 19 1.07 -3.73 -17.20
CA GLY A 19 2.00 -4.00 -16.09
C GLY A 19 2.94 -2.82 -15.80
N LEU A 20 3.46 -2.17 -16.85
CA LEU A 20 4.31 -0.99 -16.68
C LEU A 20 3.56 0.19 -16.06
N THR A 21 2.34 0.45 -16.54
CA THR A 21 1.49 1.52 -15.99
C THR A 21 1.21 1.30 -14.49
N VAL A 22 0.91 0.07 -14.14
CA VAL A 22 0.66 -0.32 -12.74
C VAL A 22 1.93 -0.20 -11.89
N ALA A 23 3.07 -0.65 -12.42
CA ALA A 23 4.34 -0.53 -11.69
C ALA A 23 4.68 0.94 -11.40
N LEU A 24 4.48 1.84 -12.38
CA LEU A 24 4.68 3.28 -12.18
C LEU A 24 3.74 3.87 -11.11
N ALA A 25 2.51 3.37 -11.01
CA ALA A 25 1.56 3.81 -9.97
C ALA A 25 1.92 3.23 -8.59
N LEU A 26 2.41 2.00 -8.51
CA LEU A 26 2.75 1.34 -7.25
C LEU A 26 3.99 1.90 -6.57
N VAL A 27 4.95 2.44 -7.33
CA VAL A 27 6.19 3.00 -6.74
C VAL A 27 5.89 4.14 -5.75
N PRO A 28 5.18 5.23 -6.12
CA PRO A 28 4.86 6.28 -5.17
C PRO A 28 3.95 5.80 -4.02
N GLU A 29 3.06 4.85 -4.29
CA GLU A 29 2.20 4.26 -3.26
C GLU A 29 3.03 3.48 -2.22
N ALA A 30 3.97 2.64 -2.65
CA ALA A 30 4.85 1.88 -1.76
C ALA A 30 5.72 2.80 -0.90
N VAL A 31 6.25 3.89 -1.49
CA VAL A 31 7.02 4.91 -0.78
C VAL A 31 6.15 5.63 0.25
N ALA A 32 4.94 6.04 -0.13
CA ALA A 32 4.03 6.74 0.78
C ALA A 32 3.65 5.89 1.99
N PHE A 33 3.33 4.61 1.78
CA PHE A 33 2.99 3.72 2.89
C PHE A 33 4.20 3.31 3.73
N ALA A 34 5.41 3.27 3.17
CA ALA A 34 6.62 3.08 3.94
C ALA A 34 6.84 4.26 4.92
N PHE A 35 6.66 5.50 4.46
CA PHE A 35 6.69 6.68 5.33
C PHE A 35 5.61 6.62 6.43
N VAL A 36 4.37 6.26 6.08
CA VAL A 36 3.29 6.11 7.06
C VAL A 36 3.64 5.05 8.09
N ALA A 37 4.20 3.92 7.70
CA ALA A 37 4.60 2.84 8.59
C ALA A 37 5.86 3.17 9.44
N GLY A 38 6.54 4.28 9.17
CA GLY A 38 7.76 4.67 9.87
C GLY A 38 8.99 3.86 9.47
N VAL A 39 8.97 3.26 8.26
CA VAL A 39 10.09 2.50 7.71
C VAL A 39 10.75 3.24 6.55
N GLU A 40 11.99 2.87 6.25
CA GLU A 40 12.74 3.47 5.15
C GLU A 40 12.05 3.17 3.79
N PRO A 41 11.93 4.15 2.88
CA PRO A 41 11.23 3.99 1.61
C PRO A 41 11.75 2.83 0.75
N LEU A 42 13.05 2.55 0.80
CA LEU A 42 13.66 1.42 0.09
C LEU A 42 13.12 0.07 0.57
N VAL A 43 12.85 -0.08 1.86
CA VAL A 43 12.24 -1.30 2.42
C VAL A 43 10.85 -1.53 1.82
N GLY A 44 10.04 -0.47 1.71
CA GLY A 44 8.72 -0.51 1.08
C GLY A 44 8.80 -0.91 -0.41
N LEU A 45 9.76 -0.35 -1.15
CA LEU A 45 9.97 -0.67 -2.57
C LEU A 45 10.41 -2.11 -2.77
N TYR A 46 11.36 -2.61 -1.97
CA TYR A 46 11.78 -4.01 -2.04
C TYR A 46 10.64 -4.97 -1.69
N ALA A 47 9.84 -4.64 -0.67
CA ALA A 47 8.68 -5.44 -0.31
C ALA A 47 7.65 -5.48 -1.45
N ALA A 48 7.33 -4.34 -2.06
CA ALA A 48 6.42 -4.25 -3.20
C ALA A 48 6.93 -5.05 -4.40
N PHE A 49 8.23 -4.95 -4.72
CA PHE A 49 8.87 -5.73 -5.79
C PHE A 49 8.75 -7.24 -5.53
N MET A 50 9.13 -7.70 -4.34
CA MET A 50 9.11 -9.13 -4.00
C MET A 50 7.69 -9.70 -4.00
N VAL A 51 6.73 -8.98 -3.42
CA VAL A 51 5.33 -9.39 -3.42
C VAL A 51 4.77 -9.43 -4.85
N GLY A 52 5.04 -8.40 -5.65
CA GLY A 52 4.62 -8.34 -7.05
C GLY A 52 5.22 -9.50 -7.88
N LEU A 53 6.51 -9.78 -7.72
CA LEU A 53 7.20 -10.87 -8.41
C LEU A 53 6.64 -12.25 -8.02
N VAL A 54 6.51 -12.51 -6.72
CA VAL A 54 6.01 -13.79 -6.21
C VAL A 54 4.56 -14.02 -6.65
N THR A 55 3.71 -13.02 -6.56
CA THR A 55 2.30 -13.15 -6.97
C THR A 55 2.14 -13.29 -8.47
N ALA A 56 3.00 -12.64 -9.28
CA ALA A 56 3.01 -12.82 -10.72
C ALA A 56 3.43 -14.23 -11.14
N CYS A 57 4.39 -14.84 -10.42
CA CYS A 57 4.93 -16.17 -10.76
C CYS A 57 4.08 -17.32 -10.20
N ILE A 58 3.55 -17.21 -8.97
CA ILE A 58 2.97 -18.35 -8.24
C ILE A 58 1.44 -18.34 -8.31
N GLY A 59 0.80 -17.23 -8.52
CA GLY A 59 -0.64 -17.25 -8.59
C GLY A 59 -1.30 -15.88 -8.58
N GLY A 60 -2.58 -15.93 -8.80
CA GLY A 60 -3.45 -14.79 -8.90
C GLY A 60 -4.43 -15.00 -10.04
N ARG A 61 -5.37 -14.09 -10.18
CA ARG A 61 -6.22 -14.01 -11.36
C ARG A 61 -5.59 -13.04 -12.37
N PRO A 62 -5.76 -13.25 -13.67
CA PRO A 62 -5.36 -12.25 -14.66
C PRO A 62 -5.95 -10.87 -14.31
N GLY A 63 -5.11 -9.84 -14.33
CA GLY A 63 -5.50 -8.48 -13.96
C GLY A 63 -5.54 -8.18 -12.45
N MET A 64 -5.05 -9.09 -11.61
CA MET A 64 -4.95 -8.90 -10.18
C MET A 64 -3.56 -8.39 -9.79
N ILE A 65 -3.52 -7.39 -8.92
CA ILE A 65 -2.30 -6.79 -8.40
C ILE A 65 -2.23 -7.05 -6.90
N SER A 66 -1.05 -7.32 -6.41
CA SER A 66 -0.75 -7.35 -4.98
C SER A 66 0.22 -6.22 -4.67
N GLY A 67 -0.12 -5.39 -3.69
CA GLY A 67 0.65 -4.22 -3.34
C GLY A 67 0.49 -3.83 -1.88
N ALA A 68 1.06 -2.70 -1.52
CA ALA A 68 0.98 -2.13 -0.18
C ALA A 68 -0.49 -1.82 0.21
N THR A 69 -0.79 -1.96 1.50
CA THR A 69 -2.13 -1.70 2.03
C THR A 69 -2.05 -0.65 3.13
N GLY A 70 -2.70 0.50 2.93
CA GLY A 70 -2.71 1.59 3.90
C GLY A 70 -3.26 1.20 5.28
N ALA A 71 -4.25 0.30 5.32
CA ALA A 71 -4.79 -0.21 6.56
C ALA A 71 -3.74 -0.91 7.43
N LEU A 72 -2.88 -1.73 6.81
CA LEU A 72 -1.78 -2.40 7.52
C LEU A 72 -0.68 -1.41 7.90
N ALA A 73 -0.32 -0.47 7.01
CA ALA A 73 0.68 0.54 7.30
C ALA A 73 0.37 1.31 8.58
N VAL A 74 -0.88 1.76 8.74
CA VAL A 74 -1.32 2.51 9.93
C VAL A 74 -1.25 1.68 11.21
N VAL A 75 -1.65 0.40 11.16
CA VAL A 75 -1.59 -0.50 12.33
C VAL A 75 -0.14 -0.78 12.74
N MET A 76 0.77 -0.83 11.77
CA MET A 76 2.18 -1.12 12.04
C MET A 76 2.97 0.07 12.61
N VAL A 77 2.44 1.29 12.53
CA VAL A 77 3.13 2.51 13.05
C VAL A 77 3.50 2.35 14.52
N SER A 78 2.55 1.96 15.37
CA SER A 78 2.79 1.77 16.80
C SER A 78 3.80 0.65 17.06
N LEU A 79 3.70 -0.45 16.34
CA LEU A 79 4.62 -1.58 16.46
C LEU A 79 6.07 -1.16 16.13
N VAL A 80 6.26 -0.42 15.03
CA VAL A 80 7.57 0.04 14.60
C VAL A 80 8.13 1.09 15.55
N ALA A 81 7.28 2.00 16.06
CA ALA A 81 7.69 3.05 16.99
C ALA A 81 8.12 2.51 18.35
N GLU A 82 7.45 1.47 18.86
CA GLU A 82 7.72 0.91 20.19
C GLU A 82 8.78 -0.19 20.18
N HIS A 83 8.84 -1.01 19.15
CA HIS A 83 9.65 -2.22 19.12
C HIS A 83 10.70 -2.27 17.99
N GLY A 84 10.60 -1.36 17.03
CA GLY A 84 11.51 -1.30 15.89
C GLY A 84 11.10 -2.14 14.69
N VAL A 85 11.85 -2.01 13.60
CA VAL A 85 11.55 -2.62 12.29
C VAL A 85 11.69 -4.15 12.32
N GLU A 86 12.50 -4.70 13.20
CA GLU A 86 12.70 -6.15 13.33
C GLU A 86 11.40 -6.87 13.72
N TYR A 87 10.62 -6.28 14.61
CA TYR A 87 9.31 -6.81 15.00
C TYR A 87 8.29 -6.72 13.87
N LEU A 88 8.41 -5.74 12.98
CA LEU A 88 7.60 -5.66 11.78
C LEU A 88 7.82 -6.88 10.88
N PHE A 89 9.07 -7.29 10.65
CA PHE A 89 9.37 -8.48 9.86
C PHE A 89 8.82 -9.76 10.51
N ALA A 90 8.96 -9.89 11.82
CA ALA A 90 8.38 -11.02 12.55
C ALA A 90 6.85 -11.06 12.44
N ALA A 91 6.18 -9.91 12.55
CA ALA A 91 4.74 -9.78 12.39
C ALA A 91 4.28 -10.14 10.97
N VAL A 92 5.03 -9.73 9.94
CA VAL A 92 4.75 -10.08 8.53
C VAL A 92 4.85 -11.58 8.29
N VAL A 93 5.87 -12.25 8.84
CA VAL A 93 6.01 -13.70 8.73
C VAL A 93 4.83 -14.41 9.41
N LEU A 94 4.45 -13.97 10.60
CA LEU A 94 3.31 -14.53 11.33
C LEU A 94 1.99 -14.31 10.56
N MET A 95 1.81 -13.12 9.99
CA MET A 95 0.67 -12.80 9.14
C MET A 95 0.62 -13.72 7.92
N GLY A 96 1.76 -13.96 7.25
CA GLY A 96 1.85 -14.88 6.12
C GLY A 96 1.43 -16.31 6.51
N PHE A 97 1.85 -16.77 7.67
CA PHE A 97 1.43 -18.09 8.21
C PHE A 97 -0.10 -18.17 8.39
N PHE A 98 -0.71 -17.16 9.02
CA PHE A 98 -2.17 -17.11 9.17
C PHE A 98 -2.90 -17.01 7.83
N GLN A 99 -2.35 -16.30 6.85
CA GLN A 99 -2.93 -16.21 5.50
C GLN A 99 -2.91 -17.58 4.80
N ILE A 100 -1.82 -18.34 4.92
CA ILE A 100 -1.74 -19.70 4.36
C ILE A 100 -2.77 -20.59 5.03
N MET A 101 -2.88 -20.57 6.35
CA MET A 101 -3.91 -21.32 7.08
C MET A 101 -5.32 -20.96 6.63
N ALA A 102 -5.62 -19.66 6.52
CA ALA A 102 -6.90 -19.18 6.02
C ALA A 102 -7.19 -19.66 4.59
N GLY A 103 -6.18 -19.72 3.74
CA GLY A 103 -6.27 -20.28 2.40
C GLY A 103 -6.60 -21.77 2.39
N VAL A 104 -5.89 -22.56 3.19
CA VAL A 104 -6.12 -24.02 3.34
C VAL A 104 -7.54 -24.30 3.84
N PHE A 105 -8.00 -23.59 4.86
CA PHE A 105 -9.36 -23.73 5.39
C PHE A 105 -10.43 -23.07 4.51
N ARG A 106 -10.03 -22.46 3.38
CA ARG A 106 -10.93 -21.76 2.43
C ARG A 106 -11.79 -20.68 3.11
N LEU A 107 -11.24 -20.02 4.13
CA LEU A 107 -11.95 -18.98 4.89
C LEU A 107 -12.33 -17.77 4.03
N GLY A 108 -11.69 -17.58 2.87
CA GLY A 108 -12.08 -16.56 1.89
C GLY A 108 -13.53 -16.65 1.41
N LYS A 109 -14.22 -17.79 1.61
CA LYS A 109 -15.64 -17.89 1.32
C LYS A 109 -16.51 -17.00 2.22
N PHE A 110 -16.06 -16.76 3.45
CA PHE A 110 -16.79 -15.94 4.42
C PHE A 110 -16.85 -14.45 4.02
N ILE A 111 -15.97 -13.96 3.16
CA ILE A 111 -16.03 -12.59 2.66
C ILE A 111 -17.36 -12.29 1.94
N ARG A 112 -17.99 -13.31 1.37
CA ARG A 112 -19.30 -13.20 0.70
C ARG A 112 -20.44 -12.97 1.68
N MET A 113 -20.24 -13.25 2.95
CA MET A 113 -21.23 -13.04 4.01
C MET A 113 -21.18 -11.62 4.57
N VAL A 114 -20.14 -10.86 4.23
CA VAL A 114 -19.99 -9.48 4.70
C VAL A 114 -20.98 -8.59 3.93
N PRO A 115 -21.92 -7.94 4.61
CA PRO A 115 -22.89 -7.05 3.97
C PRO A 115 -22.19 -5.84 3.34
N HIS A 116 -22.73 -5.36 2.23
CA HIS A 116 -22.20 -4.19 1.51
C HIS A 116 -22.00 -2.93 2.41
N PRO A 117 -22.92 -2.60 3.34
CA PRO A 117 -22.73 -1.47 4.24
C PRO A 117 -21.50 -1.58 5.14
N VAL A 118 -21.13 -2.80 5.55
CA VAL A 118 -19.92 -3.03 6.36
C VAL A 118 -18.67 -2.75 5.54
N MET A 119 -18.64 -3.16 4.27
CA MET A 119 -17.53 -2.85 3.35
C MET A 119 -17.40 -1.35 3.11
N LEU A 120 -18.50 -0.64 2.92
CA LEU A 120 -18.49 0.82 2.79
C LEU A 120 -17.99 1.51 4.06
N GLY A 121 -18.45 1.05 5.23
CA GLY A 121 -17.98 1.56 6.52
C GLY A 121 -16.48 1.36 6.71
N PHE A 122 -15.96 0.19 6.35
CA PHE A 122 -14.54 -0.11 6.40
C PHE A 122 -13.72 0.82 5.48
N VAL A 123 -14.15 0.98 4.23
CA VAL A 123 -13.44 1.85 3.26
C VAL A 123 -13.46 3.31 3.71
N ASN A 124 -14.61 3.80 4.19
CA ASN A 124 -14.72 5.18 4.69
C ASN A 124 -13.87 5.39 5.95
N GLY A 125 -13.89 4.44 6.89
CA GLY A 125 -13.03 4.47 8.06
C GLY A 125 -11.55 4.48 7.70
N LEU A 126 -11.15 3.65 6.75
CA LEU A 126 -9.79 3.60 6.24
C LEU A 126 -9.37 4.94 5.59
N ALA A 127 -10.25 5.56 4.80
CA ALA A 127 -10.00 6.85 4.18
C ALA A 127 -9.72 7.94 5.24
N ILE A 128 -10.51 7.96 6.34
CA ILE A 128 -10.31 8.90 7.46
C ILE A 128 -8.96 8.65 8.13
N VAL A 129 -8.61 7.40 8.40
CA VAL A 129 -7.35 7.04 9.06
C VAL A 129 -6.15 7.41 8.19
N ILE A 130 -6.20 7.13 6.89
CA ILE A 130 -5.15 7.53 5.94
C ILE A 130 -5.03 9.05 5.87
N PHE A 131 -6.15 9.77 5.83
CA PHE A 131 -6.14 11.23 5.83
C PHE A 131 -5.48 11.79 7.09
N LEU A 132 -5.81 11.28 8.27
CA LEU A 132 -5.17 11.67 9.53
C LEU A 132 -3.68 11.37 9.56
N ALA A 133 -3.27 10.22 9.02
CA ALA A 133 -1.85 9.87 8.90
C ALA A 133 -1.09 10.82 7.96
N GLN A 134 -1.74 11.31 6.89
CA GLN A 134 -1.14 12.32 6.01
C GLN A 134 -0.92 13.66 6.71
N LEU A 135 -1.73 14.03 7.69
CA LEU A 135 -1.49 15.24 8.48
C LEU A 135 -0.17 15.20 9.25
N GLY A 136 0.30 14.00 9.59
CA GLY A 136 1.62 13.81 10.19
C GLY A 136 2.78 14.25 9.29
N GLN A 137 2.61 14.20 7.97
CA GLN A 137 3.62 14.62 6.99
C GLN A 137 3.85 16.14 6.96
N PHE A 138 2.92 16.94 7.50
CA PHE A 138 3.06 18.38 7.66
C PHE A 138 3.89 18.78 8.90
N LYS A 139 4.38 17.79 9.64
CA LYS A 139 5.23 18.01 10.81
C LYS A 139 6.66 17.61 10.47
N TRP A 140 7.59 18.43 10.86
CA TRP A 140 9.01 18.10 10.79
C TRP A 140 9.65 18.13 12.17
N LYS A 141 10.79 17.48 12.30
CA LYS A 141 11.56 17.45 13.55
C LYS A 141 12.43 18.70 13.60
N ASN A 142 12.20 19.56 14.58
CA ASN A 142 13.03 20.74 14.83
C ASN A 142 14.40 20.34 15.39
N GLU A 143 15.36 21.25 15.44
CA GLU A 143 16.69 21.01 16.02
C GLU A 143 16.64 20.55 17.48
N SER A 144 15.59 20.90 18.21
CA SER A 144 15.30 20.43 19.58
C SER A 144 14.66 19.05 19.67
N GLY A 145 14.39 18.37 18.53
CA GLY A 145 13.81 17.04 18.51
C GLY A 145 12.28 16.99 18.62
N GLU A 146 11.60 18.12 18.72
CA GLU A 146 10.14 18.21 18.80
C GLU A 146 9.49 18.23 17.41
N MET A 147 8.32 17.57 17.28
CA MET A 147 7.51 17.57 16.08
C MET A 147 6.72 18.87 15.98
N VAL A 148 7.21 19.79 15.15
CA VAL A 148 6.58 21.10 14.93
C VAL A 148 5.92 21.11 13.53
N TRP A 149 4.78 21.82 13.41
CA TRP A 149 4.16 22.03 12.11
C TRP A 149 5.10 22.79 11.20
N MET A 150 5.21 22.34 9.95
CA MET A 150 5.91 23.11 8.92
C MET A 150 5.31 24.51 8.82
N SER A 151 6.17 25.52 8.76
CA SER A 151 5.79 26.92 8.55
C SER A 151 6.67 27.54 7.47
N GLY A 152 6.14 28.52 6.76
CA GLY A 152 6.87 29.25 5.73
C GLY A 152 6.84 28.60 4.35
N GLU A 153 7.91 28.76 3.60
CA GLU A 153 8.04 28.35 2.19
C GLU A 153 7.78 26.86 1.93
N PRO A 154 8.32 25.91 2.76
CA PRO A 154 8.07 24.49 2.54
C PRO A 154 6.60 24.10 2.64
N MET A 155 5.85 24.73 3.53
CA MET A 155 4.40 24.48 3.68
C MET A 155 3.62 24.96 2.47
N MET A 156 3.98 26.14 1.93
CA MET A 156 3.33 26.68 0.72
C MET A 156 3.56 25.80 -0.50
N ILE A 157 4.79 25.29 -0.67
CA ILE A 157 5.13 24.36 -1.77
C ILE A 157 4.33 23.06 -1.63
N MET A 158 4.22 22.51 -0.44
CA MET A 158 3.49 21.27 -0.18
C MET A 158 2.00 21.43 -0.45
N LEU A 159 1.40 22.55 -0.01
CA LEU A 159 -0.01 22.86 -0.29
C LEU A 159 -0.25 23.09 -1.79
N ALA A 160 0.67 23.75 -2.48
CA ALA A 160 0.58 23.97 -3.93
C ALA A 160 0.64 22.65 -4.70
N LEU A 161 1.53 21.73 -4.31
CA LEU A 161 1.61 20.40 -4.91
C LEU A 161 0.34 19.57 -4.67
N ILE A 162 -0.24 19.63 -3.47
CA ILE A 162 -1.50 18.96 -3.14
C ILE A 162 -2.64 19.54 -3.99
N ALA A 163 -2.74 20.88 -4.06
CA ALA A 163 -3.75 21.55 -4.87
C ALA A 163 -3.63 21.20 -6.35
N LEU A 164 -2.39 21.17 -6.88
CA LEU A 164 -2.11 20.78 -8.26
C LEU A 164 -2.53 19.31 -8.51
N THR A 165 -2.20 18.40 -7.61
CA THR A 165 -2.56 16.98 -7.71
C THR A 165 -4.07 16.81 -7.70
N MET A 166 -4.76 17.50 -6.80
CA MET A 166 -6.22 17.48 -6.73
C MET A 166 -6.86 18.06 -8.00
N ALA A 167 -6.31 19.13 -8.55
CA ALA A 167 -6.81 19.74 -9.79
C ALA A 167 -6.58 18.86 -11.04
N ILE A 168 -5.59 17.97 -11.02
CA ILE A 168 -5.35 16.99 -12.11
C ILE A 168 -6.32 15.81 -12.03
N ILE A 169 -6.72 15.41 -10.81
CA ILE A 169 -7.60 14.24 -10.58
C ILE A 169 -9.07 14.61 -10.80
N PHE A 170 -9.49 15.84 -10.49
CA PHE A 170 -10.85 16.34 -10.64
C PHE A 170 -11.00 17.24 -11.86
#